data_08d8f425c508bdd69fb0fefa12a5479d
#
_entry.id   08d8f425c508bdd69fb0fefa12a5479d
#
_cell.length_a   1.000
_cell.length_b   1.000
_cell.length_c   1.000
_cell.angle_alpha   90.00
_cell.angle_beta   90.00
_cell.angle_gamma   90.00
#
_symmetry.space_group_name_H-M   'P 1'
#
loop_
_entity.id
_entity.type
_entity.pdbx_description
1 polymer ?
#
loop_
_entity_poly.entity_id
_entity_poly.type
_entity_poly.pdbx_seq_one_letter_code
_entity_poly.pdbx_strand_id
1 'polypeptide(L)'
;LEKELGIKLFKRAGRGLELTEAGRILYQRGLALQNSYHEMAEVMTELSSGAGGIVRVGVSGSATQFLLPEICKTLQLQVPNVKLEIQIGMNDVLFTLMERHVIDIIIGPLVNYESPVVQVPVTADRVVVAASRDHPLAGRPVSLRDMSRYGWILPAKTVSMRQWLDKMFYENHCPLPDVKVEISSLASVPGLIAKSGLLSFLSENILVEEEFISRLIRIDNDQLMMPRRVGITWREGAFLSPATQKVIEVTQNVGKKMQSEARRMLED
;
A
#
# COMPACT_ATOMS: atom_id res chain seq x y z
N LEU A 1 8.56 -29.12 24.47
CA LEU A 1 9.15 -28.15 23.53
C LEU A 1 10.26 -27.32 24.21
N GLU A 2 10.03 -26.58 25.36
CA GLU A 2 11.09 -25.86 26.07
C GLU A 2 12.24 -26.77 26.51
N LYS A 3 11.91 -27.99 27.01
CA LYS A 3 12.91 -28.99 27.41
C LYS A 3 13.74 -29.53 26.23
N GLU A 4 13.11 -29.69 25.06
CA GLU A 4 13.75 -30.16 23.83
C GLU A 4 14.65 -29.11 23.22
N LEU A 5 14.18 -27.84 23.24
CA LEU A 5 14.92 -26.72 22.67
C LEU A 5 15.97 -26.13 23.62
N GLY A 6 15.94 -26.50 24.91
CA GLY A 6 16.86 -25.98 25.92
C GLY A 6 16.69 -24.51 26.24
N ILE A 7 15.57 -23.88 25.81
CA ILE A 7 15.34 -22.44 25.97
C ILE A 7 13.93 -22.17 26.51
N LYS A 8 13.79 -21.12 27.33
CA LYS A 8 12.50 -20.68 27.83
C LYS A 8 11.75 -19.86 26.77
N LEU A 9 10.50 -20.22 26.50
CA LEU A 9 9.61 -19.54 25.56
C LEU A 9 8.65 -18.58 26.25
N PHE A 10 8.39 -18.82 27.54
CA PHE A 10 7.52 -17.99 28.37
C PHE A 10 8.26 -17.48 29.62
N LYS A 11 7.93 -16.27 30.04
CA LYS A 11 8.35 -15.66 31.32
C LYS A 11 7.13 -15.22 32.12
N ARG A 12 7.25 -15.18 33.41
CA ARG A 12 6.20 -14.62 34.28
C ARG A 12 6.18 -13.08 34.18
N ALA A 13 5.00 -12.51 34.02
CA ALA A 13 4.76 -11.08 34.01
C ALA A 13 3.55 -10.78 34.92
N GLY A 14 3.81 -10.36 36.15
CA GLY A 14 2.76 -10.16 37.15
C GLY A 14 1.98 -11.45 37.43
N ARG A 15 0.67 -11.43 37.19
CA ARG A 15 -0.23 -12.60 37.34
C ARG A 15 -0.35 -13.45 36.07
N GLY A 16 0.32 -13.09 34.97
CA GLY A 16 0.23 -13.77 33.68
C GLY A 16 1.55 -14.35 33.18
N LEU A 17 1.50 -14.85 31.94
CA LEU A 17 2.65 -15.31 31.17
C LEU A 17 2.82 -14.41 29.95
N GLU A 18 4.05 -14.04 29.64
CA GLU A 18 4.44 -13.36 28.42
C GLU A 18 5.45 -14.21 27.65
N LEU A 19 5.46 -14.05 26.34
CA LEU A 19 6.50 -14.67 25.51
C LEU A 19 7.87 -14.02 25.78
N THR A 20 8.90 -14.84 25.88
CA THR A 20 10.29 -14.39 25.77
C THR A 20 10.57 -13.95 24.34
N GLU A 21 11.75 -13.42 24.07
CA GLU A 21 12.20 -13.13 22.69
C GLU A 21 12.23 -14.41 21.85
N ALA A 22 12.80 -15.50 22.38
CA ALA A 22 12.77 -16.81 21.73
C ALA A 22 11.34 -17.32 21.50
N GLY A 23 10.43 -17.10 22.47
CA GLY A 23 9.02 -17.42 22.34
C GLY A 23 8.34 -16.64 21.21
N ARG A 24 8.64 -15.34 21.06
CA ARG A 24 8.12 -14.51 19.97
C ARG A 24 8.62 -14.99 18.60
N ILE A 25 9.91 -15.27 18.49
CA ILE A 25 10.51 -15.78 17.24
C ILE A 25 9.87 -17.11 16.87
N LEU A 26 9.77 -18.06 17.80
CA LEU A 26 9.17 -19.36 17.55
C LEU A 26 7.69 -19.24 17.17
N TYR A 27 6.92 -18.41 17.85
CA TYR A 27 5.52 -18.15 17.52
C TYR A 27 5.35 -17.59 16.10
N GLN A 28 6.16 -16.59 15.71
CA GLN A 28 6.11 -16.01 14.38
C GLN A 28 6.47 -17.03 13.30
N ARG A 29 7.52 -17.82 13.52
CA ARG A 29 7.93 -18.87 12.57
C ARG A 29 6.91 -20.00 12.49
N GLY A 30 6.29 -20.36 13.62
CA GLY A 30 5.23 -21.37 13.67
C GLY A 30 3.98 -20.94 12.90
N LEU A 31 3.58 -19.65 13.03
CA LEU A 31 2.48 -19.10 12.24
C LEU A 31 2.79 -19.10 10.73
N ALA A 32 4.01 -18.72 10.34
CA ALA A 32 4.41 -18.74 8.94
C ALA A 32 4.38 -20.19 8.37
N LEU A 33 4.84 -21.17 9.14
CA LEU A 33 4.79 -22.58 8.74
C LEU A 33 3.33 -23.08 8.61
N GLN A 34 2.47 -22.72 9.55
CA GLN A 34 1.04 -23.06 9.50
C GLN A 34 0.36 -22.47 8.26
N ASN A 35 0.59 -21.19 7.99
CA ASN A 35 0.03 -20.51 6.82
C ASN A 35 0.55 -21.13 5.52
N SER A 36 1.85 -21.44 5.43
CA SER A 36 2.43 -22.12 4.26
C SER A 36 1.84 -23.52 4.04
N TYR A 37 1.53 -24.26 5.10
CA TYR A 37 0.84 -25.55 4.99
C TYR A 37 -0.59 -25.37 4.45
N HIS A 38 -1.34 -24.39 4.94
CA HIS A 38 -2.68 -24.09 4.42
C HIS A 38 -2.64 -23.68 2.95
N GLU A 39 -1.72 -22.78 2.57
CA GLU A 39 -1.49 -22.38 1.18
C GLU A 39 -1.25 -23.61 0.28
N MET A 40 -0.38 -24.53 0.70
CA MET A 40 -0.12 -25.76 -0.03
C MET A 40 -1.37 -26.63 -0.20
N ALA A 41 -2.17 -26.81 0.87
CA ALA A 41 -3.39 -27.61 0.82
C ALA A 41 -4.46 -26.98 -0.11
N GLU A 42 -4.59 -25.65 -0.10
CA GLU A 42 -5.47 -24.91 -1.00
C GLU A 42 -5.04 -25.07 -2.47
N VAL A 43 -3.73 -24.94 -2.75
CA VAL A 43 -3.18 -25.16 -4.09
C VAL A 43 -3.45 -26.58 -4.60
N MET A 44 -3.28 -27.60 -3.75
CA MET A 44 -3.60 -28.99 -4.13
C MET A 44 -5.09 -29.15 -4.45
N THR A 45 -5.96 -28.49 -3.71
CA THR A 45 -7.40 -28.47 -3.97
C THR A 45 -7.73 -27.75 -5.28
N GLU A 46 -7.12 -26.61 -5.54
CA GLU A 46 -7.25 -25.86 -6.81
C GLU A 46 -6.86 -26.73 -8.02
N LEU A 47 -5.70 -27.37 -7.94
CA LEU A 47 -5.20 -28.22 -9.01
C LEU A 47 -6.07 -29.46 -9.25
N SER A 48 -6.67 -30.00 -8.20
CA SER A 48 -7.51 -31.24 -8.30
C SER A 48 -8.92 -30.96 -8.79
N SER A 49 -9.51 -29.83 -8.44
CA SER A 49 -10.91 -29.50 -8.72
C SER A 49 -11.11 -28.66 -9.98
N GLY A 50 -10.05 -28.00 -10.50
CA GLY A 50 -10.16 -26.99 -11.55
C GLY A 50 -11.00 -25.77 -11.11
N ALA A 51 -11.37 -25.68 -9.83
CA ALA A 51 -12.05 -24.55 -9.23
C ALA A 51 -11.09 -23.37 -9.14
N GLY A 52 -11.63 -22.17 -9.17
CA GLY A 52 -10.83 -20.96 -8.93
C GLY A 52 -10.19 -20.98 -7.54
N GLY A 53 -8.98 -20.43 -7.43
CA GLY A 53 -8.25 -20.35 -6.18
C GLY A 53 -8.60 -19.11 -5.35
N ILE A 54 -8.12 -19.08 -4.12
CA ILE A 54 -8.14 -17.88 -3.25
C ILE A 54 -6.78 -17.20 -3.39
N VAL A 55 -6.79 -15.90 -3.65
CA VAL A 55 -5.57 -15.07 -3.66
C VAL A 55 -5.68 -14.00 -2.59
N ARG A 56 -4.74 -13.99 -1.66
CA ARG A 56 -4.66 -13.01 -0.57
C ARG A 56 -3.78 -11.86 -0.98
N VAL A 57 -4.39 -10.71 -1.18
CA VAL A 57 -3.73 -9.54 -1.76
C VAL A 57 -3.63 -8.42 -0.74
N GLY A 58 -2.41 -7.98 -0.43
CA GLY A 58 -2.16 -6.73 0.25
C GLY A 58 -2.25 -5.56 -0.73
N VAL A 59 -3.04 -4.55 -0.43
CA VAL A 59 -3.18 -3.38 -1.33
C VAL A 59 -2.88 -2.10 -0.56
N SER A 60 -2.00 -1.27 -1.10
CA SER A 60 -1.73 0.05 -0.52
C SER A 60 -2.96 0.96 -0.63
N GLY A 61 -3.16 1.83 0.36
CA GLY A 61 -4.32 2.72 0.39
C GLY A 61 -4.49 3.59 -0.86
N SER A 62 -3.40 3.98 -1.54
CA SER A 62 -3.50 4.69 -2.81
C SER A 62 -3.96 3.79 -3.96
N ALA A 63 -3.41 2.57 -4.07
CA ALA A 63 -3.76 1.65 -5.15
C ALA A 63 -5.22 1.16 -5.06
N THR A 64 -5.84 1.19 -3.89
CA THR A 64 -7.26 0.84 -3.72
C THR A 64 -8.20 1.78 -4.47
N GLN A 65 -7.78 2.98 -4.78
CA GLN A 65 -8.66 3.99 -5.36
C GLN A 65 -8.60 4.04 -6.88
N PHE A 66 -7.42 3.87 -7.47
CA PHE A 66 -7.30 3.99 -8.93
C PHE A 66 -6.97 2.66 -9.63
N LEU A 67 -6.33 1.69 -8.95
CA LEU A 67 -5.88 0.46 -9.60
C LEU A 67 -6.78 -0.74 -9.28
N LEU A 68 -7.16 -0.91 -8.02
CA LEU A 68 -7.95 -2.05 -7.56
C LEU A 68 -9.33 -2.18 -8.24
N PRO A 69 -10.10 -1.10 -8.48
CA PRO A 69 -11.40 -1.22 -9.15
C PRO A 69 -11.30 -1.85 -10.54
N GLU A 70 -10.34 -1.42 -11.36
CA GLU A 70 -10.13 -1.96 -12.70
C GLU A 70 -9.58 -3.40 -12.68
N ILE A 71 -8.76 -3.76 -11.67
CA ILE A 71 -8.32 -5.14 -11.45
C ILE A 71 -9.53 -6.03 -11.13
N CYS A 72 -10.38 -5.64 -10.18
CA CYS A 72 -11.56 -6.41 -9.79
C CYS A 72 -12.53 -6.59 -10.96
N LYS A 73 -12.80 -5.53 -11.70
CA LYS A 73 -13.65 -5.56 -12.91
C LYS A 73 -13.09 -6.53 -13.96
N THR A 74 -11.79 -6.47 -14.22
CA THR A 74 -11.15 -7.34 -15.22
C THR A 74 -11.13 -8.80 -14.79
N LEU A 75 -10.85 -9.06 -13.49
CA LEU A 75 -10.88 -10.41 -12.93
C LEU A 75 -12.26 -11.04 -13.01
N GLN A 76 -13.31 -10.30 -12.67
CA GLN A 76 -14.71 -10.79 -12.76
C GLN A 76 -15.06 -11.24 -14.19
N LEU A 77 -14.53 -10.56 -15.20
CA LEU A 77 -14.79 -10.90 -16.61
C LEU A 77 -13.94 -12.06 -17.11
N GLN A 78 -12.68 -12.18 -16.69
CA GLN A 78 -11.73 -13.14 -17.24
C GLN A 78 -11.61 -14.42 -16.43
N VAL A 79 -11.72 -14.33 -15.11
CA VAL A 79 -11.51 -15.45 -14.16
C VAL A 79 -12.51 -15.37 -12.99
N PRO A 80 -13.79 -15.50 -13.26
CA PRO A 80 -14.87 -15.29 -12.27
C PRO A 80 -14.78 -16.25 -11.06
N ASN A 81 -14.06 -17.36 -11.19
CA ASN A 81 -13.89 -18.35 -10.12
C ASN A 81 -12.73 -18.00 -9.16
N VAL A 82 -11.94 -16.95 -9.41
CA VAL A 82 -10.89 -16.52 -8.48
C VAL A 82 -11.50 -15.63 -7.41
N LYS A 83 -11.30 -15.98 -6.14
CA LYS A 83 -11.68 -15.19 -4.97
C LYS A 83 -10.49 -14.35 -4.53
N LEU A 84 -10.68 -13.04 -4.35
CA LEU A 84 -9.71 -12.16 -3.71
C LEU A 84 -10.05 -11.96 -2.24
N GLU A 85 -9.04 -12.13 -1.38
CA GLU A 85 -9.07 -11.68 0.01
C GLU A 85 -8.12 -10.49 0.15
N ILE A 86 -8.67 -9.30 0.43
CA ILE A 86 -7.92 -8.05 0.34
C ILE A 86 -7.62 -7.50 1.74
N GLN A 87 -6.34 -7.22 2.00
CA GLN A 87 -5.86 -6.49 3.17
C GLN A 87 -5.37 -5.11 2.73
N ILE A 88 -5.94 -4.04 3.29
CA ILE A 88 -5.52 -2.67 2.99
C ILE A 88 -4.60 -2.18 4.11
N GLY A 89 -3.45 -1.62 3.73
CA GLY A 89 -2.48 -1.14 4.73
C GLY A 89 -1.36 -0.30 4.16
N MET A 90 -0.46 0.13 5.04
CA MET A 90 0.83 0.72 4.66
C MET A 90 1.81 -0.39 4.27
N ASN A 91 2.81 -0.05 3.46
CA ASN A 91 3.75 -1.03 2.90
C ASN A 91 4.50 -1.86 3.95
N ASP A 92 4.88 -1.27 5.07
CA ASP A 92 5.55 -1.95 6.19
C ASP A 92 4.66 -3.03 6.83
N VAL A 93 3.38 -2.70 7.05
CA VAL A 93 2.40 -3.65 7.58
C VAL A 93 2.13 -4.76 6.58
N LEU A 94 1.90 -4.41 5.30
CA LEU A 94 1.66 -5.39 4.24
C LEU A 94 2.87 -6.31 4.03
N PHE A 95 4.07 -5.75 4.09
CA PHE A 95 5.30 -6.53 4.01
C PHE A 95 5.42 -7.55 5.15
N THR A 96 5.13 -7.13 6.38
CA THR A 96 5.10 -8.04 7.53
C THR A 96 4.07 -9.16 7.36
N LEU A 97 2.89 -8.87 6.80
CA LEU A 97 1.88 -9.89 6.51
C LEU A 97 2.35 -10.86 5.42
N MET A 98 3.03 -10.36 4.39
CA MET A 98 3.60 -11.18 3.34
C MET A 98 4.71 -12.11 3.86
N GLU A 99 5.61 -11.62 4.72
CA GLU A 99 6.65 -12.45 5.36
C GLU A 99 6.05 -13.55 6.25
N ARG A 100 4.87 -13.29 6.84
CA ARG A 100 4.14 -14.26 7.67
C ARG A 100 3.22 -15.19 6.88
N HIS A 101 3.26 -15.16 5.55
CA HIS A 101 2.38 -15.93 4.67
C HIS A 101 0.88 -15.68 4.92
N VAL A 102 0.51 -14.49 5.39
CA VAL A 102 -0.90 -14.08 5.54
C VAL A 102 -1.44 -13.55 4.22
N ILE A 103 -0.59 -12.91 3.42
CA ILE A 103 -0.89 -12.47 2.06
C ILE A 103 0.14 -13.01 1.07
N ASP A 104 -0.29 -13.24 -0.16
CA ASP A 104 0.51 -13.85 -1.23
C ASP A 104 1.31 -12.79 -1.99
N ILE A 105 0.66 -11.69 -2.34
CA ILE A 105 1.22 -10.59 -3.11
C ILE A 105 0.82 -9.23 -2.52
N ILE A 106 1.64 -8.21 -2.80
CA ILE A 106 1.33 -6.81 -2.48
C ILE A 106 1.16 -6.03 -3.78
N ILE A 107 0.10 -5.24 -3.90
CA ILE A 107 -0.11 -4.25 -4.95
C ILE A 107 0.04 -2.85 -4.33
N GLY A 108 1.11 -2.15 -4.69
CA GLY A 108 1.42 -0.85 -4.09
C GLY A 108 2.71 -0.24 -4.58
N PRO A 109 3.19 0.85 -3.95
CA PRO A 109 4.47 1.45 -4.27
C PRO A 109 5.62 0.46 -4.15
N LEU A 110 6.48 0.43 -5.16
CA LEU A 110 7.73 -0.34 -5.13
C LEU A 110 8.73 0.40 -4.24
N VAL A 111 9.18 -0.28 -3.20
CA VAL A 111 10.14 0.24 -2.22
C VAL A 111 11.26 -0.78 -2.01
N ASN A 112 12.40 -0.34 -1.49
CA ASN A 112 13.45 -1.27 -1.11
C ASN A 112 13.07 -1.99 0.18
N TYR A 113 13.09 -3.31 0.14
CA TYR A 113 12.89 -4.18 1.30
C TYR A 113 14.22 -4.81 1.71
N GLU A 114 14.37 -5.11 2.99
CA GLU A 114 15.55 -5.81 3.52
C GLU A 114 15.58 -7.29 3.15
N SER A 115 14.40 -7.92 3.06
CA SER A 115 14.26 -9.32 2.66
C SER A 115 14.15 -9.48 1.15
N PRO A 116 14.60 -10.61 0.59
CA PRO A 116 14.53 -10.88 -0.85
C PRO A 116 13.08 -10.94 -1.36
N VAL A 117 12.79 -10.09 -2.34
CA VAL A 117 11.48 -10.01 -2.99
C VAL A 117 11.62 -9.89 -4.51
N VAL A 118 10.63 -10.37 -5.21
CA VAL A 118 10.43 -10.08 -6.63
C VAL A 118 9.48 -8.89 -6.74
N GLN A 119 9.85 -7.91 -7.53
CA GLN A 119 9.06 -6.72 -7.79
C GLN A 119 8.85 -6.50 -9.28
N VAL A 120 7.60 -6.34 -9.69
CA VAL A 120 7.24 -6.09 -11.07
C VAL A 120 6.50 -4.75 -11.17
N PRO A 121 7.06 -3.76 -11.87
CA PRO A 121 6.40 -2.48 -12.06
C PRO A 121 5.16 -2.63 -12.94
N VAL A 122 4.08 -1.95 -12.57
CA VAL A 122 2.78 -1.97 -13.24
C VAL A 122 2.46 -0.60 -13.83
N THR A 123 2.66 0.46 -13.06
CA THR A 123 2.40 1.84 -13.50
C THR A 123 3.31 2.84 -12.79
N ALA A 124 3.47 4.02 -13.40
CA ALA A 124 4.08 5.16 -12.74
C ALA A 124 3.02 5.95 -11.96
N ASP A 125 3.44 6.61 -10.89
CA ASP A 125 2.61 7.48 -10.07
C ASP A 125 3.45 8.66 -9.57
N ARG A 126 2.79 9.73 -9.21
CA ARG A 126 3.37 10.88 -8.53
C ARG A 126 2.57 11.17 -7.27
N VAL A 127 3.27 11.40 -6.17
CA VAL A 127 2.64 11.89 -4.95
C VAL A 127 2.80 13.40 -4.92
N VAL A 128 1.70 14.09 -4.70
CA VAL A 128 1.59 15.55 -4.75
C VAL A 128 0.87 16.07 -3.52
N VAL A 129 1.04 17.34 -3.22
CA VAL A 129 0.21 18.01 -2.19
C VAL A 129 -1.18 18.25 -2.76
N ALA A 130 -2.19 17.86 -2.01
CA ALA A 130 -3.59 18.06 -2.39
C ALA A 130 -4.41 18.65 -1.25
N ALA A 131 -5.48 19.35 -1.62
CA ALA A 131 -6.45 19.95 -0.72
C ALA A 131 -7.86 19.97 -1.34
N SER A 132 -8.85 20.47 -0.61
CA SER A 132 -10.14 20.81 -1.21
C SER A 132 -10.00 21.91 -2.26
N ARG A 133 -10.90 21.96 -3.24
CA ARG A 133 -10.90 23.04 -4.26
C ARG A 133 -11.08 24.43 -3.67
N ASP A 134 -11.75 24.54 -2.52
CA ASP A 134 -11.99 25.80 -1.84
C ASP A 134 -10.85 26.20 -0.89
N HIS A 135 -9.75 25.44 -0.88
CA HIS A 135 -8.62 25.72 0.00
C HIS A 135 -7.94 27.04 -0.39
N PRO A 136 -7.51 27.90 0.59
CA PRO A 136 -6.88 29.22 0.31
C PRO A 136 -5.60 29.15 -0.55
N LEU A 137 -4.98 28.00 -0.66
CA LEU A 137 -3.79 27.78 -1.49
C LEU A 137 -4.13 27.28 -2.91
N ALA A 138 -5.40 27.03 -3.22
CA ALA A 138 -5.81 26.52 -4.53
C ALA A 138 -5.61 27.56 -5.64
N GLY A 139 -5.23 27.09 -6.85
CA GLY A 139 -5.20 27.90 -8.07
C GLY A 139 -4.07 28.94 -8.17
N ARG A 140 -3.04 28.85 -7.34
CA ARG A 140 -1.85 29.73 -7.42
C ARG A 140 -0.57 28.96 -7.07
N PRO A 141 0.60 29.41 -7.54
CA PRO A 141 1.89 28.89 -7.09
C PRO A 141 2.07 29.06 -5.58
N VAL A 142 2.53 28.02 -4.89
CA VAL A 142 2.60 27.97 -3.43
C VAL A 142 4.00 27.54 -2.99
N SER A 143 4.59 28.31 -2.05
CA SER A 143 5.86 27.94 -1.43
C SER A 143 5.68 26.94 -0.29
N LEU A 144 6.75 26.20 0.07
CA LEU A 144 6.79 25.34 1.25
C LEU A 144 6.44 26.11 2.53
N ARG A 145 6.89 27.38 2.63
CA ARG A 145 6.60 28.25 3.77
C ARG A 145 5.11 28.63 3.87
N ASP A 146 4.42 28.76 2.74
CA ASP A 146 2.97 29.00 2.76
C ASP A 146 2.24 27.75 3.29
N MET A 147 2.65 26.57 2.85
CA MET A 147 2.05 25.30 3.28
C MET A 147 2.29 25.01 4.76
N SER A 148 3.42 25.44 5.34
CA SER A 148 3.70 25.24 6.77
C SER A 148 2.76 26.00 7.72
N ARG A 149 1.93 26.91 7.19
CA ARG A 149 0.92 27.66 7.97
C ARG A 149 -0.42 26.91 8.09
N TYR A 150 -0.56 25.80 7.39
CA TYR A 150 -1.80 25.01 7.36
C TYR A 150 -1.61 23.67 8.07
N GLY A 151 -2.72 23.13 8.55
CA GLY A 151 -2.73 21.79 9.13
C GLY A 151 -2.68 20.70 8.07
N TRP A 152 -2.16 19.55 8.45
CA TRP A 152 -1.96 18.40 7.57
C TRP A 152 -2.62 17.13 8.11
N ILE A 153 -3.05 16.29 7.18
CA ILE A 153 -3.36 14.87 7.41
C ILE A 153 -2.22 14.06 6.80
N LEU A 154 -1.45 13.36 7.61
CA LEU A 154 -0.29 12.59 7.15
C LEU A 154 -0.20 11.25 7.87
N PRO A 155 0.49 10.26 7.29
CA PRO A 155 0.79 9.02 8.00
C PRO A 155 1.85 9.23 9.08
N ALA A 156 2.09 8.18 9.87
CA ALA A 156 3.12 8.15 10.91
C ALA A 156 4.52 8.46 10.33
N LYS A 157 5.42 8.99 11.16
CA LYS A 157 6.79 9.35 10.79
C LYS A 157 7.66 8.19 10.30
N THR A 158 7.27 6.96 10.56
CA THR A 158 7.94 5.75 10.09
C THR A 158 7.69 5.46 8.60
N VAL A 159 6.66 6.05 8.00
CA VAL A 159 6.29 5.82 6.60
C VAL A 159 7.22 6.60 5.67
N SER A 160 7.82 5.93 4.68
CA SER A 160 8.83 6.50 3.76
C SER A 160 8.34 7.77 3.04
N MET A 161 7.08 7.82 2.62
CA MET A 161 6.48 9.00 1.99
C MET A 161 6.45 10.19 2.94
N ARG A 162 6.16 9.99 4.23
CA ARG A 162 6.19 11.03 5.24
C ARG A 162 7.63 11.50 5.50
N GLN A 163 8.57 10.58 5.60
CA GLN A 163 9.99 10.91 5.78
C GLN A 163 10.53 11.74 4.62
N TRP A 164 10.14 11.39 3.40
CA TRP A 164 10.50 12.16 2.21
C TRP A 164 9.94 13.58 2.28
N LEU A 165 8.66 13.73 2.62
CA LEU A 165 8.01 15.05 2.77
C LEU A 165 8.71 15.89 3.85
N ASP A 166 8.92 15.34 5.04
CA ASP A 166 9.57 16.03 6.15
C ASP A 166 11.01 16.46 5.78
N LYS A 167 11.74 15.59 5.04
CA LYS A 167 13.07 15.91 4.52
C LYS A 167 13.05 17.12 3.57
N MET A 168 12.07 17.19 2.66
CA MET A 168 11.93 18.32 1.73
C MET A 168 11.72 19.64 2.47
N PHE A 169 10.88 19.66 3.51
CA PHE A 169 10.71 20.86 4.35
C PHE A 169 12.01 21.22 5.09
N TYR A 170 12.67 20.24 5.67
CA TYR A 170 13.93 20.45 6.41
C TYR A 170 15.05 21.00 5.52
N GLU A 171 15.29 20.40 4.36
CA GLU A 171 16.33 20.83 3.41
C GLU A 171 16.09 22.23 2.84
N ASN A 172 14.83 22.66 2.77
CA ASN A 172 14.48 24.01 2.33
C ASN A 172 14.33 25.02 3.51
N HIS A 173 14.81 24.68 4.70
CA HIS A 173 14.76 25.54 5.89
C HIS A 173 13.34 26.04 6.22
N CYS A 174 12.34 25.21 5.97
CA CYS A 174 10.95 25.48 6.29
C CYS A 174 10.52 24.73 7.55
N PRO A 175 9.59 25.27 8.36
CA PRO A 175 8.98 24.52 9.46
C PRO A 175 8.33 23.23 8.92
N LEU A 176 8.49 22.13 9.66
CA LEU A 176 7.87 20.86 9.28
C LEU A 176 6.34 20.99 9.23
N PRO A 177 5.65 20.13 8.46
CA PRO A 177 4.19 20.09 8.41
C PRO A 177 3.55 19.98 9.79
N ASP A 178 2.59 20.87 10.09
CA ASP A 178 1.80 20.83 11.32
C ASP A 178 0.72 19.74 11.23
N VAL A 179 1.03 18.53 11.66
CA VAL A 179 0.15 17.37 11.55
C VAL A 179 -0.98 17.45 12.57
N LYS A 180 -2.18 17.75 12.10
CA LYS A 180 -3.41 17.77 12.91
C LYS A 180 -4.07 16.41 13.00
N VAL A 181 -3.91 15.57 11.97
CA VAL A 181 -4.45 14.22 11.92
C VAL A 181 -3.35 13.26 11.44
N GLU A 182 -3.00 12.30 12.29
CA GLU A 182 -2.15 11.17 11.91
C GLU A 182 -3.04 9.99 11.53
N ILE A 183 -2.77 9.34 10.39
CA ILE A 183 -3.64 8.30 9.85
C ILE A 183 -2.84 7.05 9.47
N SER A 184 -3.42 5.88 9.73
CA SER A 184 -2.83 4.58 9.42
C SER A 184 -3.21 4.02 8.04
N SER A 185 -4.16 4.65 7.34
CA SER A 185 -4.55 4.27 5.98
C SER A 185 -4.83 5.49 5.12
N LEU A 186 -4.20 5.57 3.95
CA LEU A 186 -4.39 6.67 3.00
C LEU A 186 -5.71 6.57 2.20
N ALA A 187 -6.43 5.46 2.29
CA ALA A 187 -7.67 5.25 1.55
C ALA A 187 -8.78 6.24 1.90
N SER A 188 -8.84 6.73 3.14
CA SER A 188 -9.85 7.69 3.59
C SER A 188 -9.43 9.16 3.46
N VAL A 189 -8.16 9.44 3.16
CA VAL A 189 -7.61 10.81 3.12
C VAL A 189 -8.33 11.71 2.14
N PRO A 190 -8.65 11.30 0.89
CA PRO A 190 -9.33 12.16 -0.08
C PRO A 190 -10.67 12.70 0.45
N GLY A 191 -11.48 11.83 1.06
CA GLY A 191 -12.75 12.24 1.68
C GLY A 191 -12.57 13.19 2.86
N LEU A 192 -11.49 13.04 3.64
CA LEU A 192 -11.19 13.90 4.78
C LEU A 192 -10.74 15.29 4.34
N ILE A 193 -9.75 15.40 3.43
CA ILE A 193 -9.27 16.71 2.98
C ILE A 193 -10.34 17.49 2.21
N ALA A 194 -11.23 16.81 1.49
CA ALA A 194 -12.35 17.45 0.80
C ALA A 194 -13.32 18.21 1.72
N LYS A 195 -13.26 17.98 3.03
CA LYS A 195 -14.18 18.55 4.03
C LYS A 195 -13.51 19.27 5.18
N SER A 196 -12.20 19.19 5.32
CA SER A 196 -11.50 19.64 6.52
C SER A 196 -10.65 20.90 6.34
N GLY A 197 -10.40 21.35 5.11
CA GLY A 197 -9.47 22.45 4.85
C GLY A 197 -8.02 22.13 5.22
N LEU A 198 -7.68 20.85 5.41
CA LEU A 198 -6.33 20.38 5.67
C LEU A 198 -5.62 19.99 4.36
N LEU A 199 -4.29 20.05 4.38
CA LEU A 199 -3.45 19.54 3.30
C LEU A 199 -3.17 18.04 3.50
N SER A 200 -2.89 17.35 2.42
CA SER A 200 -2.30 16.02 2.48
C SER A 200 -1.33 15.79 1.31
N PHE A 201 -0.55 14.70 1.41
CA PHE A 201 0.40 14.29 0.40
C PHE A 201 -0.03 12.92 -0.13
N LEU A 202 -0.63 12.87 -1.33
CA LEU A 202 -1.28 11.68 -1.89
C LEU A 202 -1.05 11.50 -3.38
N SER A 203 -1.43 10.35 -3.91
CA SER A 203 -1.29 10.02 -5.34
C SER A 203 -2.06 10.99 -6.23
N GLU A 204 -1.39 11.49 -7.27
CA GLU A 204 -2.01 12.38 -8.28
C GLU A 204 -3.13 11.66 -9.05
N ASN A 205 -3.03 10.34 -9.25
CA ASN A 205 -4.07 9.54 -9.90
C ASN A 205 -5.44 9.62 -9.17
N ILE A 206 -5.45 9.87 -7.85
CA ILE A 206 -6.69 10.04 -7.09
C ILE A 206 -7.42 11.33 -7.49
N LEU A 207 -6.70 12.36 -7.89
CA LEU A 207 -7.28 13.68 -8.20
C LEU A 207 -8.07 13.70 -9.51
N VAL A 208 -7.85 12.72 -10.38
CA VAL A 208 -8.57 12.57 -11.66
C VAL A 208 -9.72 11.58 -11.59
N GLU A 209 -9.88 10.86 -10.48
CA GLU A 209 -11.01 9.97 -10.27
C GLU A 209 -12.32 10.74 -10.22
N GLU A 210 -13.38 10.20 -10.82
CA GLU A 210 -14.70 10.85 -10.93
C GLU A 210 -15.25 11.34 -9.59
N GLU A 211 -15.02 10.57 -8.53
CA GLU A 211 -15.45 10.92 -7.17
C GLU A 211 -14.78 12.18 -6.63
N PHE A 212 -13.53 12.45 -7.01
CA PHE A 212 -12.69 13.47 -6.37
C PHE A 212 -12.36 14.65 -7.26
N ILE A 213 -12.43 14.53 -8.59
CA ILE A 213 -12.03 15.55 -9.55
C ILE A 213 -12.75 16.91 -9.36
N SER A 214 -14.01 16.87 -8.90
CA SER A 214 -14.79 18.07 -8.60
C SER A 214 -14.55 18.65 -7.20
N ARG A 215 -13.89 17.90 -6.29
CA ARG A 215 -13.79 18.22 -4.87
C ARG A 215 -12.37 18.51 -4.42
N LEU A 216 -11.39 17.93 -5.07
CA LEU A 216 -9.98 18.04 -4.74
C LEU A 216 -9.21 18.78 -5.83
N ILE A 217 -8.09 19.36 -5.44
CA ILE A 217 -7.14 20.00 -6.35
C ILE A 217 -5.71 19.71 -5.89
N ARG A 218 -4.81 19.57 -6.86
CA ARG A 218 -3.37 19.63 -6.60
C ARG A 218 -3.00 21.06 -6.18
N ILE A 219 -2.20 21.18 -5.14
CA ILE A 219 -1.56 22.45 -4.77
C ILE A 219 -0.32 22.63 -5.65
N ASP A 220 -0.24 23.77 -6.32
CA ASP A 220 0.79 24.06 -7.30
C ASP A 220 2.15 24.32 -6.64
N ASN A 221 2.94 23.25 -6.55
CA ASN A 221 4.31 23.27 -6.07
C ASN A 221 5.11 22.10 -6.66
N ASP A 222 6.09 22.40 -7.50
CA ASP A 222 6.90 21.39 -8.19
C ASP A 222 7.97 20.74 -7.30
N GLN A 223 8.36 21.38 -6.19
CA GLN A 223 9.33 20.82 -5.26
C GLN A 223 8.76 19.64 -4.46
N LEU A 224 7.44 19.62 -4.24
CA LEU A 224 6.73 18.57 -3.53
C LEU A 224 6.02 17.61 -4.49
N MET A 225 6.73 17.15 -5.49
CA MET A 225 6.26 16.12 -6.41
C MET A 225 7.19 14.90 -6.31
N MET A 226 6.76 13.86 -5.61
CA MET A 226 7.53 12.64 -5.42
C MET A 226 7.17 11.60 -6.49
N PRO A 227 8.04 11.34 -7.48
CA PRO A 227 7.80 10.28 -8.45
C PRO A 227 7.98 8.92 -7.77
N ARG A 228 7.11 7.97 -8.11
CA ARG A 228 7.22 6.59 -7.66
C ARG A 228 6.71 5.61 -8.70
N ARG A 229 7.07 4.35 -8.56
CA ARG A 229 6.46 3.24 -9.31
C ARG A 229 5.51 2.48 -8.41
N VAL A 230 4.38 2.09 -8.95
CA VAL A 230 3.43 1.18 -8.34
C VAL A 230 3.52 -0.15 -9.08
N GLY A 231 3.49 -1.23 -8.35
CA GLY A 231 3.66 -2.55 -8.92
C GLY A 231 3.21 -3.66 -7.99
N ILE A 232 3.63 -4.87 -8.33
CA ILE A 232 3.34 -6.08 -7.59
C ILE A 232 4.62 -6.55 -6.93
N THR A 233 4.53 -6.96 -5.66
CA THR A 233 5.64 -7.50 -4.89
C THR A 233 5.24 -8.83 -4.28
N TRP A 234 6.14 -9.83 -4.32
CA TRP A 234 5.98 -11.11 -3.60
C TRP A 234 7.33 -11.62 -3.12
N ARG A 235 7.33 -12.60 -2.21
CA ARG A 235 8.58 -13.20 -1.69
C ARG A 235 9.34 -13.90 -2.80
N GLU A 236 10.63 -13.73 -2.87
CA GLU A 236 11.49 -14.50 -3.75
C GLU A 236 11.38 -16.01 -3.40
N GLY A 237 11.30 -16.86 -4.42
CA GLY A 237 11.13 -18.29 -4.26
C GLY A 237 9.73 -18.75 -3.79
N ALA A 238 8.76 -17.84 -3.60
CA ALA A 238 7.38 -18.23 -3.30
C ALA A 238 6.76 -18.99 -4.46
N PHE A 239 6.04 -20.05 -4.14
CA PHE A 239 5.19 -20.72 -5.11
C PHE A 239 3.99 -19.79 -5.42
N LEU A 240 3.80 -19.49 -6.69
CA LEU A 240 2.64 -18.74 -7.16
C LEU A 240 1.61 -19.70 -7.74
N SER A 241 0.44 -19.83 -7.10
CA SER A 241 -0.64 -20.65 -7.60
C SER A 241 -1.11 -20.18 -8.99
N PRO A 242 -1.78 -21.01 -9.80
CA PRO A 242 -2.37 -20.57 -11.06
C PRO A 242 -3.28 -19.36 -10.90
N ALA A 243 -4.08 -19.30 -9.82
CA ALA A 243 -4.90 -18.14 -9.50
C ALA A 243 -4.06 -16.88 -9.23
N THR A 244 -3.00 -17.00 -8.42
CA THR A 244 -2.09 -15.89 -8.12
C THR A 244 -1.39 -15.38 -9.39
N GLN A 245 -0.91 -16.28 -10.26
CA GLN A 245 -0.30 -15.93 -11.54
C GLN A 245 -1.29 -15.14 -12.41
N LYS A 246 -2.55 -15.55 -12.43
CA LYS A 246 -3.59 -14.86 -13.19
C LYS A 246 -3.90 -13.47 -12.64
N VAL A 247 -3.94 -13.29 -11.33
CA VAL A 247 -4.09 -11.96 -10.69
C VAL A 247 -2.91 -11.06 -11.06
N ILE A 248 -1.69 -11.58 -11.06
CA ILE A 248 -0.48 -10.84 -11.48
C ILE A 248 -0.62 -10.40 -12.96
N GLU A 249 -0.96 -11.32 -13.85
CA GLU A 249 -1.15 -11.03 -15.28
C GLU A 249 -2.20 -9.93 -15.51
N VAL A 250 -3.37 -10.08 -14.89
CA VAL A 250 -4.46 -9.10 -14.99
C VAL A 250 -4.01 -7.73 -14.47
N THR A 251 -3.32 -7.68 -13.34
CA THR A 251 -2.81 -6.44 -12.75
C THR A 251 -1.83 -5.74 -13.69
N GLN A 252 -0.91 -6.49 -14.33
CA GLN A 252 0.01 -5.94 -15.34
C GLN A 252 -0.72 -5.37 -16.58
N ASN A 253 -1.74 -6.09 -17.06
CA ASN A 253 -2.52 -5.66 -18.22
C ASN A 253 -3.33 -4.40 -17.93
N VAL A 254 -3.94 -4.30 -16.75
CA VAL A 254 -4.63 -3.09 -16.29
C VAL A 254 -3.66 -1.90 -16.24
N GLY A 255 -2.47 -2.07 -15.67
CA GLY A 255 -1.47 -1.00 -15.62
C GLY A 255 -1.00 -0.53 -16.99
N LYS A 256 -0.78 -1.45 -17.94
CA LYS A 256 -0.44 -1.10 -19.34
C LYS A 256 -1.54 -0.27 -20.01
N LYS A 257 -2.80 -0.65 -19.78
CA LYS A 257 -3.97 0.09 -20.31
C LYS A 257 -4.00 1.50 -19.74
N MET A 258 -3.88 1.67 -18.43
CA MET A 258 -3.86 2.98 -17.78
C MET A 258 -2.72 3.88 -18.29
N GLN A 259 -1.52 3.33 -18.49
CA GLN A 259 -0.40 4.10 -19.07
C GLN A 259 -0.67 4.56 -20.50
N SER A 260 -1.32 3.73 -21.31
CA SER A 260 -1.67 4.08 -22.69
C SER A 260 -2.76 5.16 -22.77
N GLU A 261 -3.73 5.12 -21.87
CA GLU A 261 -4.79 6.12 -21.74
C GLU A 261 -4.23 7.47 -21.27
N ALA A 262 -3.37 7.45 -20.26
CA ALA A 262 -2.70 8.67 -19.76
C ALA A 262 -1.83 9.35 -20.84
N ARG A 263 -1.16 8.59 -21.70
CA ARG A 263 -0.39 9.16 -22.83
C ARG A 263 -1.29 9.83 -23.87
N ARG A 264 -2.42 9.21 -24.23
CA ARG A 264 -3.37 9.79 -25.18
C ARG A 264 -3.96 11.10 -24.69
N MET A 265 -4.30 11.21 -23.41
CA MET A 265 -4.81 12.46 -22.80
C MET A 265 -3.79 13.60 -22.76
N LEU A 266 -2.50 13.33 -22.95
CA LEU A 266 -1.45 14.34 -23.02
C LEU A 266 -1.14 14.77 -24.47
N GLU A 267 -1.60 14.02 -25.46
CA GLU A 267 -1.40 14.27 -26.91
C GLU A 267 -2.62 14.99 -27.53
N ASP A 268 -3.78 14.95 -26.89
CA ASP A 268 -5.01 15.69 -27.23
C ASP A 268 -5.08 17.04 -26.48
#